data_36c6da5d549d2c3ed2737fb77ca88231
#
_entry.id   36c6da5d549d2c3ed2737fb77ca88231
#
_cell.length_a   1.000
_cell.length_b   1.000
_cell.length_c   1.000
_cell.angle_alpha   90.00
_cell.angle_beta   90.00
_cell.angle_gamma   90.00
#
_symmetry.space_group_name_H-M   'P 1'
#
loop_
_entity.id
_entity.type
_entity.pdbx_description
1 polymer ?
#
loop_
_entity_poly.entity_id
_entity_poly.type
_entity_poly.pdbx_seq_one_letter_code
_entity_poly.pdbx_strand_id
1 'polypeptide(L)'
;RKRRDTAGRCGAIKDRVPELVVMTDICLCAYTESGHCGVIEGGKLKNDITCELLAKVALSHAAAGADVVAPSDMMDGRVRYIREALEANGFEDVAIMSYAAKFASAFYGPFRDAAESAPSAATGLKDRKTYQMDPANSDQAMAEIALDVQEGADIVMVKPALAFLDIIWRARQRFDCPVAAYNVSGEYMMINTAVKAGLLDRDGGILEPLIAMRRAGADIIITYFAKEVAKLLERGTV
;
A
#
# COMPACT_ATOMS: atom_id res chain seq x y z
N ARG A 1 -6.58 -8.49 20.73
CA ARG A 1 -6.90 -7.99 19.38
C ARG A 1 -7.85 -8.98 18.71
N LYS A 2 -8.95 -8.51 18.09
CA LYS A 2 -9.79 -9.37 17.24
C LYS A 2 -8.92 -9.96 16.13
N ARG A 3 -8.92 -11.28 15.95
CA ARG A 3 -8.24 -11.94 14.84
C ARG A 3 -8.71 -11.30 13.52
N ARG A 4 -7.79 -10.76 12.76
CA ARG A 4 -8.06 -10.28 11.39
C ARG A 4 -7.88 -11.46 10.47
N ASP A 5 -8.97 -11.90 9.86
CA ASP A 5 -8.99 -12.99 8.90
C ASP A 5 -9.11 -12.41 7.48
N THR A 6 -7.97 -11.99 6.94
CA THR A 6 -7.93 -11.42 5.57
C THR A 6 -8.16 -12.52 4.54
N ALA A 7 -7.58 -13.71 4.72
CA ALA A 7 -7.76 -14.83 3.81
C ALA A 7 -9.25 -15.26 3.74
N GLY A 8 -9.92 -15.46 4.88
CA GLY A 8 -11.34 -15.81 4.89
C GLY A 8 -12.24 -14.74 4.25
N ARG A 9 -11.90 -13.45 4.41
CA ARG A 9 -12.61 -12.37 3.72
C ARG A 9 -12.37 -12.36 2.21
N CYS A 10 -11.14 -12.65 1.77
CA CYS A 10 -10.81 -12.81 0.35
C CYS A 10 -11.65 -13.91 -0.27
N GLY A 11 -11.65 -15.12 0.31
CA GLY A 11 -12.48 -16.23 -0.16
C GLY A 11 -13.96 -15.86 -0.24
N ALA A 12 -14.51 -15.24 0.83
CA ALA A 12 -15.92 -14.82 0.83
C ALA A 12 -16.28 -13.78 -0.24
N ILE A 13 -15.33 -12.94 -0.66
CA ILE A 13 -15.53 -12.01 -1.79
C ILE A 13 -15.53 -12.79 -3.09
N LYS A 14 -14.55 -13.65 -3.31
CA LYS A 14 -14.42 -14.46 -4.53
C LYS A 14 -15.61 -15.41 -4.73
N ASP A 15 -16.17 -15.96 -3.65
CA ASP A 15 -17.38 -16.80 -3.69
C ASP A 15 -18.61 -16.03 -4.19
N ARG A 16 -18.70 -14.71 -3.88
CA ARG A 16 -19.88 -13.89 -4.23
C ARG A 16 -19.72 -13.14 -5.54
N VAL A 17 -18.50 -12.72 -5.86
CA VAL A 17 -18.18 -11.86 -7.01
C VAL A 17 -16.86 -12.35 -7.60
N PRO A 18 -16.86 -13.53 -8.25
CA PRO A 18 -15.62 -14.19 -8.71
C PRO A 18 -14.84 -13.36 -9.73
N GLU A 19 -15.51 -12.50 -10.51
CA GLU A 19 -14.90 -11.60 -11.48
C GLU A 19 -14.19 -10.38 -10.88
N LEU A 20 -14.42 -10.09 -9.59
CA LEU A 20 -13.78 -8.94 -8.94
C LEU A 20 -12.31 -9.24 -8.67
N VAL A 21 -11.42 -8.36 -9.14
CA VAL A 21 -10.00 -8.41 -8.79
C VAL A 21 -9.81 -8.06 -7.32
N VAL A 22 -9.31 -9.02 -6.53
CA VAL A 22 -9.08 -8.85 -5.10
C VAL A 22 -7.60 -8.64 -4.84
N MET A 23 -7.25 -7.42 -4.38
CA MET A 23 -5.89 -7.06 -3.98
C MET A 23 -5.80 -7.06 -2.45
N THR A 24 -4.84 -7.80 -1.89
CA THR A 24 -4.69 -7.94 -0.44
C THR A 24 -3.40 -7.31 0.06
N ASP A 25 -3.51 -6.49 1.11
CA ASP A 25 -2.34 -5.93 1.82
C ASP A 25 -1.57 -7.02 2.56
N ILE A 26 -0.27 -7.10 2.34
CA ILE A 26 0.64 -8.01 3.04
C ILE A 26 1.46 -7.20 4.03
N CYS A 27 1.18 -7.36 5.32
CA CYS A 27 1.88 -6.68 6.40
C CYS A 27 1.68 -7.39 7.75
N LEU A 28 2.67 -7.34 8.60
CA LEU A 28 2.58 -7.92 9.95
C LEU A 28 2.00 -6.95 11.01
N CYS A 29 1.88 -5.65 10.73
CA CYS A 29 1.48 -4.65 11.74
C CYS A 29 0.11 -4.90 12.39
N ALA A 30 -0.79 -5.62 11.71
CA ALA A 30 -2.09 -6.02 12.24
C ALA A 30 -2.03 -7.25 13.15
N TYR A 31 -0.93 -8.01 13.12
CA TYR A 31 -0.75 -9.29 13.78
C TYR A 31 0.29 -9.25 14.91
N THR A 32 1.19 -8.26 14.90
CA THR A 32 2.21 -8.07 15.94
C THR A 32 1.64 -7.28 17.12
N GLU A 33 2.08 -7.60 18.34
CA GLU A 33 1.78 -6.79 19.53
C GLU A 33 2.43 -5.41 19.48
N SER A 34 3.57 -5.34 18.81
CA SER A 34 4.35 -4.11 18.63
C SER A 34 3.67 -3.07 17.74
N GLY A 35 2.72 -3.48 16.89
CA GLY A 35 2.14 -2.64 15.83
C GLY A 35 3.11 -2.30 14.70
N HIS A 36 4.37 -2.75 14.74
CA HIS A 36 5.33 -2.59 13.66
C HIS A 36 5.08 -3.57 12.50
N CYS A 37 5.60 -3.22 11.32
CA CYS A 37 5.40 -4.01 10.10
C CYS A 37 6.28 -5.27 10.05
N GLY A 38 7.19 -5.45 10.99
CA GLY A 38 8.11 -6.59 11.07
C GLY A 38 8.39 -7.06 12.48
N VAL A 39 9.13 -8.15 12.58
CA VAL A 39 9.59 -8.76 13.83
C VAL A 39 10.63 -7.87 14.49
N ILE A 40 10.46 -7.59 15.79
CA ILE A 40 11.42 -6.82 16.58
C ILE A 40 11.98 -7.72 17.68
N GLU A 41 13.31 -7.84 17.71
CA GLU A 41 14.05 -8.56 18.75
C GLU A 41 15.19 -7.70 19.25
N GLY A 42 15.30 -7.55 20.57
CA GLY A 42 16.33 -6.73 21.19
C GLY A 42 16.32 -5.25 20.74
N GLY A 43 15.13 -4.69 20.46
CA GLY A 43 14.96 -3.33 19.98
C GLY A 43 15.36 -3.10 18.51
N LYS A 44 15.62 -4.17 17.74
CA LYS A 44 16.01 -4.11 16.33
C LYS A 44 15.01 -4.86 15.46
N LEU A 45 14.70 -4.28 14.31
CA LEU A 45 13.93 -4.94 13.28
C LEU A 45 14.74 -6.08 12.65
N LYS A 46 14.11 -7.24 12.49
CA LYS A 46 14.69 -8.45 11.87
C LYS A 46 14.15 -8.60 10.46
N ASN A 47 14.91 -8.12 9.47
CA ASN A 47 14.49 -8.08 8.08
C ASN A 47 14.14 -9.46 7.52
N ASP A 48 15.11 -10.39 7.49
CA ASP A 48 14.97 -11.67 6.78
C ASP A 48 13.87 -12.55 7.37
N ILE A 49 13.81 -12.66 8.71
CA ILE A 49 12.73 -13.37 9.40
C ILE A 49 11.36 -12.76 9.07
N THR A 50 11.31 -11.43 8.94
CA THR A 50 10.10 -10.72 8.54
C THR A 50 9.69 -11.08 7.11
N CYS A 51 10.64 -11.09 6.16
CA CYS A 51 10.38 -11.46 4.76
C CYS A 51 9.84 -12.89 4.63
N GLU A 52 10.40 -13.85 5.38
CA GLU A 52 9.88 -15.23 5.43
C GLU A 52 8.42 -15.30 5.92
N LEU A 53 8.08 -14.50 6.93
CA LEU A 53 6.71 -14.44 7.45
C LEU A 53 5.75 -13.77 6.48
N LEU A 54 6.19 -12.70 5.80
CA LEU A 54 5.40 -12.02 4.76
C LEU A 54 5.11 -12.95 3.58
N ALA A 55 6.08 -13.76 3.14
CA ALA A 55 5.89 -14.76 2.11
C ALA A 55 4.81 -15.80 2.52
N LYS A 56 4.80 -16.27 3.77
CA LYS A 56 3.76 -17.17 4.30
C LYS A 56 2.38 -16.50 4.32
N VAL A 57 2.30 -15.22 4.67
CA VAL A 57 1.04 -14.46 4.61
C VAL A 57 0.56 -14.33 3.16
N ALA A 58 1.44 -14.01 2.23
CA ALA A 58 1.12 -13.92 0.80
C ALA A 58 0.57 -15.24 0.26
N LEU A 59 1.22 -16.38 0.56
CA LEU A 59 0.72 -17.71 0.20
C LEU A 59 -0.68 -17.98 0.75
N SER A 60 -0.94 -17.59 2.00
CA SER A 60 -2.27 -17.80 2.59
C SER A 60 -3.37 -16.98 1.90
N HIS A 61 -3.02 -15.78 1.40
CA HIS A 61 -3.94 -14.94 0.65
C HIS A 61 -4.13 -15.45 -0.78
N ALA A 62 -3.05 -15.89 -1.46
CA ALA A 62 -3.12 -16.52 -2.78
C ALA A 62 -3.99 -17.78 -2.75
N ALA A 63 -3.79 -18.66 -1.76
CA ALA A 63 -4.61 -19.86 -1.57
C ALA A 63 -6.10 -19.55 -1.29
N ALA A 64 -6.40 -18.36 -0.78
CA ALA A 64 -7.77 -17.87 -0.57
C ALA A 64 -8.36 -17.17 -1.80
N GLY A 65 -7.65 -17.14 -2.93
CA GLY A 65 -8.09 -16.58 -4.21
C GLY A 65 -7.78 -15.09 -4.40
N ALA A 66 -6.79 -14.53 -3.71
CA ALA A 66 -6.30 -13.17 -4.02
C ALA A 66 -5.65 -13.18 -5.41
N ASP A 67 -6.03 -12.20 -6.24
CA ASP A 67 -5.45 -12.01 -7.57
C ASP A 67 -4.14 -11.21 -7.49
N VAL A 68 -4.02 -10.35 -6.48
CA VAL A 68 -2.83 -9.52 -6.25
C VAL A 68 -2.47 -9.50 -4.77
N VAL A 69 -1.21 -9.70 -4.45
CA VAL A 69 -0.65 -9.50 -3.12
C VAL A 69 0.16 -8.21 -3.08
N ALA A 70 -0.03 -7.38 -2.05
CA ALA A 70 0.52 -6.03 -2.01
C ALA A 70 1.36 -5.81 -0.73
N PRO A 71 2.67 -6.14 -0.74
CA PRO A 71 3.54 -5.96 0.41
C PRO A 71 3.73 -4.48 0.75
N SER A 72 3.35 -4.11 1.98
CA SER A 72 3.34 -2.72 2.44
C SER A 72 4.28 -2.44 3.62
N ASP A 73 5.16 -3.38 3.92
CA ASP A 73 6.01 -3.40 5.12
C ASP A 73 7.31 -2.60 4.97
N MET A 74 7.89 -2.50 3.78
CA MET A 74 9.19 -1.88 3.43
C MET A 74 10.41 -2.66 3.92
N MET A 75 10.32 -3.98 4.03
CA MET A 75 11.50 -4.83 4.27
C MET A 75 12.32 -4.98 2.99
N ASP A 76 13.63 -5.02 3.12
CA ASP A 76 14.54 -5.21 1.99
C ASP A 76 14.45 -6.64 1.46
N GLY A 77 14.34 -6.80 0.14
CA GLY A 77 14.22 -8.10 -0.53
C GLY A 77 12.86 -8.80 -0.44
N ARG A 78 11.86 -8.19 0.21
CA ARG A 78 10.55 -8.82 0.46
C ARG A 78 9.79 -9.27 -0.79
N VAL A 79 9.94 -8.51 -1.89
CA VAL A 79 9.27 -8.84 -3.16
C VAL A 79 9.80 -10.16 -3.70
N ARG A 80 11.12 -10.36 -3.70
CA ARG A 80 11.74 -11.62 -4.11
C ARG A 80 11.29 -12.80 -3.25
N TYR A 81 11.30 -12.66 -1.91
CA TYR A 81 10.82 -13.73 -1.01
C TYR A 81 9.37 -14.13 -1.32
N ILE A 82 8.51 -13.16 -1.61
CA ILE A 82 7.10 -13.41 -1.96
C ILE A 82 7.01 -14.05 -3.35
N ARG A 83 7.73 -13.56 -4.36
CA ARG A 83 7.72 -14.10 -5.72
C ARG A 83 8.17 -15.57 -5.73
N GLU A 84 9.31 -15.85 -5.14
CA GLU A 84 9.86 -17.22 -5.05
C GLU A 84 8.87 -18.17 -4.33
N ALA A 85 8.23 -17.70 -3.27
CA ALA A 85 7.25 -18.50 -2.53
C ALA A 85 5.99 -18.77 -3.37
N LEU A 86 5.46 -17.77 -4.09
CA LEU A 86 4.29 -17.93 -4.95
C LEU A 86 4.58 -18.93 -6.07
N GLU A 87 5.68 -18.76 -6.79
CA GLU A 87 6.08 -19.67 -7.89
C GLU A 87 6.31 -21.10 -7.40
N ALA A 88 7.03 -21.28 -6.30
CA ALA A 88 7.28 -22.60 -5.73
C ALA A 88 6.03 -23.36 -5.28
N ASN A 89 4.89 -22.66 -5.14
CA ASN A 89 3.62 -23.23 -4.68
C ASN A 89 2.50 -23.20 -5.75
N GLY A 90 2.82 -22.91 -7.02
CA GLY A 90 1.87 -22.95 -8.13
C GLY A 90 0.93 -21.74 -8.20
N PHE A 91 1.38 -20.57 -7.73
CA PHE A 91 0.65 -19.30 -7.77
C PHE A 91 1.33 -18.28 -8.69
N GLU A 92 1.86 -18.72 -9.82
CA GLU A 92 2.58 -17.87 -10.79
C GLU A 92 1.72 -16.72 -11.34
N ASP A 93 0.41 -16.94 -11.44
CA ASP A 93 -0.56 -15.95 -11.94
C ASP A 93 -0.93 -14.88 -10.91
N VAL A 94 -0.52 -15.02 -9.63
CA VAL A 94 -0.78 -14.02 -8.61
C VAL A 94 0.20 -12.86 -8.74
N ALA A 95 -0.30 -11.68 -9.09
CA ALA A 95 0.53 -10.49 -9.26
C ALA A 95 1.02 -9.90 -7.91
N ILE A 96 2.17 -9.23 -7.95
CA ILE A 96 2.73 -8.50 -6.80
C ILE A 96 2.66 -7.00 -7.06
N MET A 97 1.86 -6.26 -6.26
CA MET A 97 1.85 -4.81 -6.24
C MET A 97 2.66 -4.31 -5.05
N SER A 98 3.93 -3.98 -5.28
CA SER A 98 4.79 -3.52 -4.21
C SER A 98 4.51 -2.08 -3.81
N TYR A 99 4.44 -1.80 -2.51
CA TYR A 99 4.55 -0.44 -1.96
C TYR A 99 6.01 0.04 -2.06
N ALA A 100 6.49 0.14 -3.30
CA ALA A 100 7.90 0.33 -3.61
C ALA A 100 8.47 1.67 -3.11
N ALA A 101 7.65 2.73 -3.12
CA ALA A 101 8.01 4.03 -2.58
C ALA A 101 7.03 4.45 -1.48
N LYS A 102 7.22 3.95 -0.26
CA LYS A 102 6.41 4.32 0.90
C LYS A 102 7.19 5.18 1.86
N PHE A 103 6.82 6.45 1.91
CA PHE A 103 7.47 7.46 2.75
C PHE A 103 6.92 7.48 4.17
N ALA A 104 7.77 7.83 5.15
CA ALA A 104 7.31 8.18 6.47
C ALA A 104 6.43 9.44 6.38
N SER A 105 5.20 9.39 6.92
CA SER A 105 4.24 10.46 6.72
C SER A 105 3.30 10.64 7.91
N ALA A 106 2.97 11.90 8.20
CA ALA A 106 1.91 12.27 9.13
C ALA A 106 0.51 11.92 8.58
N PHE A 107 0.36 11.82 7.26
CA PHE A 107 -0.91 11.51 6.60
C PHE A 107 -1.44 10.10 6.86
N TYR A 108 -0.70 9.25 7.58
CA TYR A 108 -1.18 7.94 8.03
C TYR A 108 -1.91 7.98 9.38
N GLY A 109 -2.00 9.14 10.06
CA GLY A 109 -2.62 9.26 11.37
C GLY A 109 -4.00 8.59 11.46
N PRO A 110 -5.00 9.01 10.66
CA PRO A 110 -6.35 8.45 10.75
C PRO A 110 -6.42 6.93 10.52
N PHE A 111 -5.57 6.39 9.63
CA PHE A 111 -5.47 4.94 9.42
C PHE A 111 -4.88 4.22 10.64
N ARG A 112 -3.84 4.77 11.27
CA ARG A 112 -3.21 4.15 12.45
C ARG A 112 -4.21 4.03 13.60
N ASP A 113 -5.02 5.05 13.80
CA ASP A 113 -6.08 5.06 14.82
C ASP A 113 -7.16 4.03 14.51
N ALA A 114 -7.70 4.05 13.28
CA ALA A 114 -8.74 3.12 12.84
C ALA A 114 -8.26 1.65 12.83
N ALA A 115 -6.99 1.43 12.52
CA ALA A 115 -6.38 0.11 12.46
C ALA A 115 -5.82 -0.37 13.81
N GLU A 116 -5.85 0.46 14.87
CA GLU A 116 -5.21 0.17 16.17
C GLU A 116 -3.76 -0.32 16.00
N SER A 117 -3.04 0.27 15.04
CA SER A 117 -1.70 -0.15 14.62
C SER A 117 -0.62 0.88 14.93
N ALA A 118 -0.85 1.75 15.92
CA ALA A 118 0.19 2.66 16.39
C ALA A 118 1.38 1.86 16.96
N PRO A 119 2.63 2.23 16.61
CA PRO A 119 3.80 1.58 17.16
C PRO A 119 3.83 1.64 18.69
N SER A 120 4.15 0.52 19.33
CA SER A 120 4.29 0.46 20.78
C SER A 120 5.67 0.97 21.20
N ALA A 121 5.72 1.94 22.09
CA ALA A 121 6.98 2.46 22.65
C ALA A 121 7.79 1.39 23.42
N ALA A 122 7.14 0.30 23.87
CA ALA A 122 7.79 -0.79 24.60
C ALA A 122 8.82 -1.57 23.77
N THR A 123 8.80 -1.42 22.44
CA THR A 123 9.74 -2.12 21.55
C THR A 123 11.10 -1.42 21.37
N GLY A 124 11.26 -0.22 21.91
CA GLY A 124 12.45 0.64 21.69
C GLY A 124 12.42 1.42 20.37
N LEU A 125 11.49 1.10 19.45
CA LEU A 125 11.26 1.84 18.21
C LEU A 125 10.02 2.73 18.37
N LYS A 126 10.22 4.05 18.37
CA LYS A 126 9.14 5.03 18.63
C LYS A 126 8.20 5.23 17.44
N ASP A 127 8.70 5.00 16.23
CA ASP A 127 8.00 5.23 14.98
C ASP A 127 8.48 4.25 13.88
N ARG A 128 8.06 4.48 12.63
CA ARG A 128 8.41 3.64 11.47
C ARG A 128 9.46 4.25 10.57
N LYS A 129 10.12 5.34 10.97
CA LYS A 129 11.14 6.03 10.14
C LYS A 129 12.39 5.20 9.90
N THR A 130 12.61 4.14 10.68
CA THR A 130 13.73 3.21 10.50
C THR A 130 13.61 2.34 9.25
N TYR A 131 12.40 2.22 8.67
CA TYR A 131 12.14 1.41 7.48
C TYR A 131 11.16 2.03 6.48
N GLN A 132 10.46 3.11 6.82
CA GLN A 132 9.76 3.95 5.85
C GLN A 132 10.72 5.04 5.36
N MET A 133 10.67 5.37 4.07
CA MET A 133 11.62 6.27 3.43
C MET A 133 11.54 7.71 3.96
N ASP A 134 12.66 8.40 3.91
CA ASP A 134 12.73 9.83 4.20
C ASP A 134 11.99 10.62 3.10
N PRO A 135 10.98 11.44 3.47
CA PRO A 135 10.25 12.25 2.50
C PRO A 135 11.11 13.29 1.76
N ALA A 136 12.30 13.59 2.25
CA ALA A 136 13.22 14.53 1.61
C ALA A 136 14.13 13.85 0.56
N ASN A 137 14.13 12.51 0.44
CA ASN A 137 15.07 11.79 -0.43
C ASN A 137 14.36 11.10 -1.61
N SER A 138 14.24 11.80 -2.73
CA SER A 138 13.62 11.27 -3.94
C SER A 138 14.48 10.21 -4.66
N ASP A 139 15.80 10.25 -4.52
CA ASP A 139 16.69 9.31 -5.20
C ASP A 139 16.66 7.93 -4.55
N GLN A 140 16.51 7.87 -3.22
CA GLN A 140 16.24 6.61 -2.53
C GLN A 140 14.96 5.96 -3.06
N ALA A 141 13.89 6.73 -3.28
CA ALA A 141 12.65 6.18 -3.82
C ALA A 141 12.86 5.51 -5.19
N MET A 142 13.66 6.12 -6.06
CA MET A 142 13.94 5.56 -7.38
C MET A 142 14.82 4.30 -7.31
N ALA A 143 15.71 4.21 -6.31
CA ALA A 143 16.52 3.01 -6.07
C ALA A 143 15.65 1.86 -5.54
N GLU A 144 14.78 2.12 -4.57
CA GLU A 144 13.86 1.11 -4.00
C GLU A 144 12.89 0.57 -5.04
N ILE A 145 12.29 1.46 -5.88
CA ILE A 145 11.43 1.03 -6.99
C ILE A 145 12.21 0.10 -7.95
N ALA A 146 13.46 0.45 -8.28
CA ALA A 146 14.28 -0.35 -9.18
C ALA A 146 14.58 -1.74 -8.60
N LEU A 147 14.85 -1.84 -7.29
CA LEU A 147 15.07 -3.11 -6.60
C LEU A 147 13.80 -3.95 -6.60
N ASP A 148 12.65 -3.39 -6.24
CA ASP A 148 11.38 -4.12 -6.23
C ASP A 148 11.00 -4.66 -7.63
N VAL A 149 11.25 -3.89 -8.71
CA VAL A 149 11.06 -4.35 -10.10
C VAL A 149 12.01 -5.51 -10.42
N GLN A 150 13.29 -5.43 -10.05
CA GLN A 150 14.26 -6.51 -10.24
C GLN A 150 13.92 -7.77 -9.45
N GLU A 151 13.27 -7.62 -8.32
CA GLU A 151 12.81 -8.71 -7.44
C GLU A 151 11.50 -9.36 -7.93
N GLY A 152 10.86 -8.83 -8.97
CA GLY A 152 9.68 -9.41 -9.61
C GLY A 152 8.36 -8.75 -9.22
N ALA A 153 8.35 -7.45 -8.85
CA ALA A 153 7.11 -6.69 -8.72
C ALA A 153 6.48 -6.48 -10.10
N ASP A 154 5.18 -6.77 -10.23
CA ASP A 154 4.40 -6.52 -11.44
C ASP A 154 3.87 -5.09 -11.49
N ILE A 155 3.60 -4.51 -10.33
CA ILE A 155 3.07 -3.16 -10.16
C ILE A 155 3.85 -2.49 -9.03
N VAL A 156 4.26 -1.23 -9.23
CA VAL A 156 4.93 -0.43 -8.21
C VAL A 156 4.03 0.68 -7.69
N MET A 157 4.07 0.96 -6.39
CA MET A 157 3.18 1.95 -5.77
C MET A 157 3.95 3.05 -5.06
N VAL A 158 3.48 4.28 -5.21
CA VAL A 158 3.92 5.46 -4.45
C VAL A 158 2.89 5.78 -3.36
N LYS A 159 3.35 5.93 -2.10
CA LYS A 159 2.51 6.18 -0.93
C LYS A 159 3.22 7.09 0.09
N PRO A 160 2.59 8.19 0.54
CA PRO A 160 1.35 8.82 0.04
C PRO A 160 1.50 9.31 -1.41
N ALA A 161 0.38 9.67 -2.06
CA ALA A 161 0.44 10.07 -3.46
C ALA A 161 0.49 11.60 -3.67
N LEU A 162 -0.40 12.36 -3.02
CA LEU A 162 -0.62 13.78 -3.37
C LEU A 162 0.63 14.65 -3.15
N ALA A 163 1.38 14.39 -2.08
CA ALA A 163 2.61 15.12 -1.77
C ALA A 163 3.85 14.60 -2.54
N PHE A 164 3.71 13.54 -3.34
CA PHE A 164 4.79 12.82 -4.02
C PHE A 164 4.49 12.58 -5.51
N LEU A 165 3.81 13.53 -6.17
CA LEU A 165 3.49 13.47 -7.60
C LEU A 165 4.75 13.44 -8.48
N ASP A 166 5.82 14.06 -8.04
CA ASP A 166 7.15 14.03 -8.67
C ASP A 166 7.72 12.60 -8.70
N ILE A 167 7.53 11.82 -7.64
CA ILE A 167 7.97 10.41 -7.58
C ILE A 167 7.13 9.55 -8.52
N ILE A 168 5.81 9.75 -8.57
CA ILE A 168 4.92 9.07 -9.52
C ILE A 168 5.38 9.35 -10.95
N TRP A 169 5.64 10.61 -11.27
CA TRP A 169 6.10 11.01 -12.59
C TRP A 169 7.47 10.40 -12.93
N ARG A 170 8.46 10.46 -12.02
CA ARG A 170 9.78 9.87 -12.21
C ARG A 170 9.69 8.34 -12.41
N ALA A 171 8.86 7.65 -11.63
CA ALA A 171 8.63 6.22 -11.77
C ALA A 171 8.07 5.89 -13.15
N ARG A 172 7.03 6.62 -13.60
CA ARG A 172 6.42 6.43 -14.92
C ARG A 172 7.38 6.68 -16.08
N GLN A 173 8.35 7.60 -15.94
CA GLN A 173 9.35 7.88 -16.97
C GLN A 173 10.45 6.80 -17.05
N ARG A 174 10.68 6.06 -15.96
CA ARG A 174 11.83 5.15 -15.86
C ARG A 174 11.47 3.67 -15.97
N PHE A 175 10.25 3.30 -15.60
CA PHE A 175 9.85 1.89 -15.54
C PHE A 175 8.64 1.63 -16.44
N ASP A 176 8.62 0.49 -17.10
CA ASP A 176 7.54 0.09 -18.01
C ASP A 176 6.36 -0.58 -17.28
N CYS A 177 6.54 -0.98 -15.99
CA CYS A 177 5.47 -1.56 -15.21
C CYS A 177 4.41 -0.51 -14.82
N PRO A 178 3.15 -0.91 -14.57
CA PRO A 178 2.11 -0.03 -14.07
C PRO A 178 2.48 0.64 -12.76
N VAL A 179 2.13 1.92 -12.63
CA VAL A 179 2.38 2.73 -11.43
C VAL A 179 1.07 2.94 -10.68
N ALA A 180 1.02 2.49 -9.43
CA ALA A 180 -0.09 2.74 -8.52
C ALA A 180 0.20 3.96 -7.61
N ALA A 181 -0.85 4.71 -7.29
CA ALA A 181 -0.81 5.85 -6.39
C ALA A 181 -1.82 5.67 -5.25
N TYR A 182 -1.41 5.87 -3.99
CA TYR A 182 -2.32 5.75 -2.86
C TYR A 182 -2.69 7.11 -2.27
N ASN A 183 -3.95 7.52 -2.48
CA ASN A 183 -4.58 8.64 -1.79
C ASN A 183 -4.93 8.20 -0.36
N VAL A 184 -4.07 8.54 0.61
CA VAL A 184 -4.11 7.98 1.97
C VAL A 184 -5.13 8.64 2.88
N SER A 185 -5.31 8.06 4.06
CA SER A 185 -6.33 8.46 5.04
C SER A 185 -6.25 9.92 5.48
N GLY A 186 -5.04 10.48 5.64
CA GLY A 186 -4.87 11.89 5.97
C GLY A 186 -5.27 12.81 4.83
N GLU A 187 -4.91 12.47 3.59
CA GLU A 187 -5.34 13.21 2.39
C GLU A 187 -6.88 13.18 2.26
N TYR A 188 -7.48 12.00 2.43
CA TYR A 188 -8.94 11.84 2.48
C TYR A 188 -9.59 12.71 3.56
N MET A 189 -9.04 12.71 4.78
CA MET A 189 -9.61 13.49 5.90
C MET A 189 -9.42 14.99 5.72
N MET A 190 -8.31 15.45 5.13
CA MET A 190 -8.11 16.89 4.81
C MET A 190 -9.19 17.38 3.86
N ILE A 191 -9.46 16.66 2.78
CA ILE A 191 -10.50 17.01 1.81
C ILE A 191 -11.88 17.04 2.48
N ASN A 192 -12.25 15.97 3.20
CA ASN A 192 -13.55 15.92 3.88
C ASN A 192 -13.73 17.04 4.92
N THR A 193 -12.67 17.39 5.65
CA THR A 193 -12.72 18.46 6.65
C THR A 193 -12.91 19.82 5.97
N ALA A 194 -12.19 20.10 4.89
CA ALA A 194 -12.33 21.35 4.15
C ALA A 194 -13.72 21.47 3.49
N VAL A 195 -14.24 20.39 2.91
CA VAL A 195 -15.61 20.34 2.36
C VAL A 195 -16.64 20.56 3.46
N LYS A 196 -16.52 19.90 4.61
CA LYS A 196 -17.43 20.07 5.75
C LYS A 196 -17.43 21.49 6.29
N ALA A 197 -16.30 22.18 6.24
CA ALA A 197 -16.15 23.57 6.64
C ALA A 197 -16.63 24.57 5.56
N GLY A 198 -17.09 24.12 4.40
CA GLY A 198 -17.53 24.97 3.31
C GLY A 198 -16.41 25.69 2.55
N LEU A 199 -15.16 25.23 2.70
CA LEU A 199 -13.98 25.81 2.07
C LEU A 199 -13.67 25.25 0.68
N LEU A 200 -14.17 24.07 0.37
CA LEU A 200 -14.01 23.40 -0.93
C LEU A 200 -15.37 22.87 -1.41
N ASP A 201 -15.59 22.97 -2.73
CA ASP A 201 -16.60 22.14 -3.39
C ASP A 201 -16.23 20.66 -3.23
N ARG A 202 -17.24 19.80 -3.02
CA ARG A 202 -16.99 18.39 -2.75
C ARG A 202 -16.45 17.65 -3.96
N ASP A 203 -17.13 17.79 -5.10
CA ASP A 203 -16.79 17.01 -6.28
C ASP A 203 -15.45 17.44 -6.85
N GLY A 204 -15.20 18.73 -6.96
CA GLY A 204 -13.91 19.30 -7.36
C GLY A 204 -12.80 18.93 -6.39
N GLY A 205 -13.02 19.06 -5.09
CA GLY A 205 -12.05 18.73 -4.04
C GLY A 205 -11.65 17.25 -4.04
N ILE A 206 -12.53 16.33 -4.46
CA ILE A 206 -12.24 14.91 -4.63
C ILE A 206 -11.50 14.66 -5.96
N LEU A 207 -12.00 15.23 -7.06
CA LEU A 207 -11.52 14.88 -8.40
C LEU A 207 -10.15 15.49 -8.73
N GLU A 208 -9.89 16.74 -8.36
CA GLU A 208 -8.65 17.42 -8.72
C GLU A 208 -7.38 16.69 -8.24
N PRO A 209 -7.28 16.22 -6.97
CA PRO A 209 -6.14 15.44 -6.53
C PRO A 209 -5.96 14.12 -7.29
N LEU A 210 -7.06 13.42 -7.62
CA LEU A 210 -7.01 12.17 -8.36
C LEU A 210 -6.60 12.38 -9.81
N ILE A 211 -7.11 13.45 -10.45
CA ILE A 211 -6.66 13.90 -11.78
C ILE A 211 -5.17 14.27 -11.75
N ALA A 212 -4.70 14.92 -10.69
CA ALA A 212 -3.29 15.25 -10.55
C ALA A 212 -2.40 14.00 -10.46
N MET A 213 -2.84 12.96 -9.73
CA MET A 213 -2.16 11.66 -9.68
C MET A 213 -2.15 10.98 -11.05
N ARG A 214 -3.30 10.98 -11.76
CA ARG A 214 -3.40 10.43 -13.12
C ARG A 214 -2.49 11.17 -14.10
N ARG A 215 -2.48 12.51 -14.05
CA ARG A 215 -1.61 13.37 -14.87
C ARG A 215 -0.14 13.13 -14.56
N ALA A 216 0.23 12.84 -13.31
CA ALA A 216 1.60 12.49 -12.93
C ALA A 216 2.03 11.13 -13.49
N GLY A 217 1.10 10.28 -13.96
CA GLY A 217 1.40 9.01 -14.61
C GLY A 217 0.90 7.77 -13.86
N ALA A 218 0.07 7.93 -12.83
CA ALA A 218 -0.54 6.78 -12.16
C ALA A 218 -1.52 6.04 -13.10
N ASP A 219 -1.34 4.74 -13.24
CA ASP A 219 -2.26 3.85 -13.97
C ASP A 219 -3.39 3.37 -13.05
N ILE A 220 -3.09 3.19 -11.77
CA ILE A 220 -4.01 2.72 -10.73
C ILE A 220 -4.03 3.74 -9.59
N ILE A 221 -5.22 4.12 -9.12
CA ILE A 221 -5.37 5.00 -7.96
C ILE A 221 -6.17 4.29 -6.87
N ILE A 222 -5.56 4.12 -5.70
CA ILE A 222 -6.23 3.61 -4.52
C ILE A 222 -6.71 4.79 -3.68
N THR A 223 -8.00 4.87 -3.43
CA THR A 223 -8.60 5.97 -2.68
C THR A 223 -9.81 5.52 -1.86
N TYR A 224 -10.01 6.15 -0.72
CA TYR A 224 -11.24 5.99 0.08
C TYR A 224 -12.48 6.59 -0.61
N PHE A 225 -12.30 7.45 -1.62
CA PHE A 225 -13.37 8.02 -2.43
C PHE A 225 -13.82 7.11 -3.59
N ALA A 226 -13.25 5.92 -3.78
CA ALA A 226 -13.47 5.09 -4.97
C ALA A 226 -14.96 4.94 -5.37
N LYS A 227 -15.85 4.69 -4.40
CA LYS A 227 -17.29 4.54 -4.65
C LYS A 227 -17.96 5.85 -5.07
N GLU A 228 -17.51 7.00 -4.57
CA GLU A 228 -18.02 8.32 -4.96
C GLU A 228 -17.51 8.68 -6.36
N VAL A 229 -16.21 8.48 -6.59
CA VAL A 229 -15.57 8.74 -7.89
C VAL A 229 -16.21 7.91 -9.00
N ALA A 230 -16.48 6.63 -8.78
CA ALA A 230 -17.18 5.80 -9.75
C ALA A 230 -18.53 6.42 -10.20
N LYS A 231 -19.32 6.93 -9.23
CA LYS A 231 -20.60 7.61 -9.52
C LYS A 231 -20.41 8.95 -10.24
N LEU A 232 -19.34 9.69 -9.96
CA LEU A 232 -19.05 10.96 -10.64
C LEU A 232 -18.65 10.71 -12.10
N LEU A 233 -17.85 9.68 -12.36
CA LEU A 233 -17.47 9.25 -13.70
C LEU A 233 -18.68 8.82 -14.54
N GLU A 234 -19.61 8.04 -13.96
CA GLU A 234 -20.86 7.63 -14.62
C GLU A 234 -21.71 8.82 -15.03
N ARG A 235 -21.66 9.93 -14.29
CA ARG A 235 -22.41 11.17 -14.60
C ARG A 235 -21.74 12.05 -15.67
N GLY A 236 -20.54 11.70 -16.12
CA GLY A 236 -19.78 12.50 -17.07
C GLY A 236 -19.28 13.83 -16.47
N THR A 237 -18.99 13.85 -15.16
CA THR A 237 -18.51 15.04 -14.44
C THR A 237 -17.02 15.30 -14.66
N VAL A 238 -16.31 14.43 -15.40
CA VAL A 238 -14.88 14.52 -15.70
C VAL A 238 -14.65 14.55 -17.20
#